data_4d03fc2df331ac92f164f2eac90e92fb
#
_entry.id   4d03fc2df331ac92f164f2eac90e92fb
#
_cell.length_a   1.000
_cell.length_b   1.000
_cell.length_c   1.000
_cell.angle_alpha   90.00
_cell.angle_beta   90.00
_cell.angle_gamma   90.00
#
_symmetry.space_group_name_H-M   'P 1'
#
loop_
_entity.id
_entity.type
_entity.pdbx_description
1 polymer ?
#
loop_
_entity_poly.entity_id
_entity_poly.type
_entity_poly.pdbx_seq_one_letter_code
_entity_poly.pdbx_strand_id
1 'polypeptide(L)'
;MPASARQRCHAVLAGLVTLATAAVASLAVPGSAAAADTWTETGSDHARALDESQGLTSVEVPANSPNRYTGIGTIPLGVSSRGWNHVGDPDASYNGYYIEPYQRDSGNSKMYRVQAPDGTWSEYVHTLSPGEALNNSWDAISPDGQWMLSGEWGTMNRLLVFPTPGVNPATSPSADLPQVSQVTLDHAVRDVQGCDFSGPTTLLCSSDDPDGSLFGMTKPLLQIDLSAPPNGSGDVTGHVTALRQLPLRSACSGTFEAEGIDYDRRTGILRVIVMSPGFCILTDSKTYKFSRG
;
A
#
# COMPACT_ATOMS: atom_id res chain seq x y z
N MET A 1 55.93 -15.30 -73.86
CA MET A 1 57.27 -15.46 -73.25
C MET A 1 57.27 -14.71 -71.97
N PRO A 2 57.59 -15.30 -70.83
CA PRO A 2 57.28 -14.80 -69.52
C PRO A 2 58.39 -13.97 -68.89
N ALA A 3 58.05 -13.01 -68.08
CA ALA A 3 58.93 -12.30 -67.17
C ALA A 3 58.54 -12.58 -65.72
N SER A 4 59.51 -13.10 -64.99
CA SER A 4 59.44 -13.47 -63.60
C SER A 4 59.42 -12.21 -62.68
N ALA A 5 58.57 -12.17 -61.70
CA ALA A 5 58.59 -11.18 -60.62
C ALA A 5 58.92 -11.87 -59.29
N ARG A 6 59.96 -11.44 -58.66
CA ARG A 6 60.51 -11.92 -57.38
C ARG A 6 59.62 -11.40 -56.24
N GLN A 7 59.09 -12.28 -55.39
CA GLN A 7 58.52 -11.98 -54.11
C GLN A 7 59.53 -11.59 -53.07
N ARG A 8 59.36 -10.45 -52.44
CA ARG A 8 60.11 -10.07 -51.22
C ARG A 8 59.17 -10.33 -50.03
N CYS A 9 59.53 -11.21 -49.12
CA CYS A 9 58.93 -11.42 -47.84
C CYS A 9 59.26 -10.26 -46.91
N HIS A 10 58.24 -9.60 -46.36
CA HIS A 10 58.40 -8.73 -45.22
C HIS A 10 57.73 -9.43 -44.04
N ALA A 11 58.54 -9.75 -43.03
CA ALA A 11 58.02 -10.24 -41.75
C ALA A 11 57.44 -9.08 -40.95
N VAL A 12 56.17 -9.18 -40.61
CA VAL A 12 55.48 -8.24 -39.65
C VAL A 12 55.46 -8.93 -38.30
N LEU A 13 56.24 -8.39 -37.37
CA LEU A 13 56.10 -8.77 -35.95
C LEU A 13 54.75 -8.25 -35.44
N ALA A 14 53.83 -9.15 -35.12
CA ALA A 14 52.59 -8.83 -34.38
C ALA A 14 52.88 -8.88 -32.86
N GLY A 15 52.95 -7.73 -32.24
CA GLY A 15 52.99 -7.64 -30.77
C GLY A 15 51.60 -7.92 -30.18
N LEU A 16 51.47 -8.98 -29.41
CA LEU A 16 50.28 -9.23 -28.58
C LEU A 16 50.29 -8.28 -27.37
N VAL A 17 49.40 -7.32 -27.37
CA VAL A 17 49.04 -6.56 -26.17
C VAL A 17 47.92 -7.29 -25.47
N THR A 18 48.22 -8.00 -24.39
CA THR A 18 47.18 -8.58 -23.48
C THR A 18 46.64 -7.48 -22.58
N LEU A 19 45.41 -7.01 -22.86
CA LEU A 19 44.65 -6.21 -21.92
C LEU A 19 44.11 -7.13 -20.82
N ALA A 20 44.67 -7.00 -19.63
CA ALA A 20 44.06 -7.57 -18.42
C ALA A 20 42.89 -6.69 -17.98
N THR A 21 41.65 -7.11 -18.26
CA THR A 21 40.44 -6.52 -17.69
C THR A 21 40.29 -7.01 -16.25
N ALA A 22 40.59 -6.14 -15.27
CA ALA A 22 40.26 -6.38 -13.88
C ALA A 22 38.74 -6.24 -13.71
N ALA A 23 38.04 -7.38 -13.54
CA ALA A 23 36.65 -7.39 -13.12
C ALA A 23 36.58 -6.96 -11.65
N VAL A 24 36.12 -5.74 -11.39
CA VAL A 24 35.75 -5.29 -10.04
C VAL A 24 34.45 -5.98 -9.69
N ALA A 25 34.52 -7.08 -8.94
CA ALA A 25 33.34 -7.66 -8.31
C ALA A 25 32.87 -6.70 -7.21
N SER A 26 31.80 -5.98 -7.48
CA SER A 26 31.07 -5.24 -6.45
C SER A 26 30.45 -6.25 -5.49
N LEU A 27 31.06 -6.43 -4.33
CA LEU A 27 30.45 -7.14 -3.21
C LEU A 27 29.26 -6.28 -2.75
N ALA A 28 28.04 -6.67 -3.13
CA ALA A 28 26.85 -6.16 -2.51
C ALA A 28 26.92 -6.55 -1.03
N VAL A 29 27.18 -5.58 -0.17
CA VAL A 29 27.02 -5.75 1.27
C VAL A 29 25.52 -5.99 1.50
N PRO A 30 25.08 -7.14 2.03
CA PRO A 30 23.69 -7.30 2.41
C PRO A 30 23.37 -6.21 3.43
N GLY A 31 22.48 -5.28 3.07
CA GLY A 31 21.97 -4.32 4.02
C GLY A 31 21.41 -5.09 5.21
N SER A 32 21.80 -4.73 6.43
CA SER A 32 21.20 -5.29 7.63
C SER A 32 19.71 -5.07 7.52
N ALA A 33 18.91 -6.13 7.49
CA ALA A 33 17.47 -6.01 7.66
C ALA A 33 17.24 -5.22 8.96
N ALA A 34 16.57 -4.08 8.86
CA ALA A 34 16.18 -3.35 10.05
C ALA A 34 15.33 -4.30 10.90
N ALA A 35 15.56 -4.33 12.21
CA ALA A 35 14.72 -5.14 13.08
C ALA A 35 13.28 -4.63 12.94
N ALA A 36 12.33 -5.56 12.74
CA ALA A 36 10.93 -5.21 12.66
C ALA A 36 10.50 -4.48 13.94
N ASP A 37 9.69 -3.45 13.78
CA ASP A 37 9.19 -2.68 14.90
C ASP A 37 8.32 -3.53 15.83
N THR A 38 8.48 -3.31 17.13
CA THR A 38 7.60 -3.95 18.10
C THR A 38 6.39 -3.05 18.36
N TRP A 39 5.21 -3.55 18.05
CA TRP A 39 3.94 -2.88 18.29
C TRP A 39 3.20 -3.54 19.46
N THR A 40 2.99 -2.77 20.52
CA THR A 40 2.33 -3.26 21.74
C THR A 40 0.91 -2.72 21.81
N GLU A 41 -0.08 -3.60 22.01
CA GLU A 41 -1.48 -3.22 22.23
C GLU A 41 -1.59 -2.37 23.51
N THR A 42 -2.15 -1.17 23.37
CA THR A 42 -2.33 -0.21 24.47
C THR A 42 -3.78 -0.02 24.88
N GLY A 43 -4.72 -0.55 24.11
CA GLY A 43 -6.15 -0.48 24.38
C GLY A 43 -7.00 -0.68 23.13
N SER A 44 -8.30 -0.47 23.28
CA SER A 44 -9.24 -0.52 22.16
C SER A 44 -10.45 0.35 22.41
N ASP A 45 -11.05 0.84 21.34
CA ASP A 45 -12.38 1.45 21.34
C ASP A 45 -13.39 0.50 20.70
N HIS A 46 -14.67 0.81 20.83
CA HIS A 46 -15.72 0.09 20.10
C HIS A 46 -15.78 0.59 18.66
N ALA A 47 -15.60 -0.31 17.70
CA ALA A 47 -15.79 -0.01 16.28
C ALA A 47 -17.30 -0.05 15.94
N ARG A 48 -17.81 1.07 15.42
CA ARG A 48 -19.23 1.18 15.08
C ARG A 48 -19.49 0.63 13.68
N ALA A 49 -20.25 -0.46 13.60
CA ALA A 49 -20.48 -1.21 12.36
C ALA A 49 -21.00 -0.37 11.18
N LEU A 50 -21.70 0.74 11.43
CA LEU A 50 -22.21 1.61 10.36
C LEU A 50 -21.25 2.72 9.94
N ASP A 51 -20.31 3.09 10.82
CA ASP A 51 -19.43 4.26 10.63
C ASP A 51 -17.95 3.91 10.51
N GLU A 52 -17.56 2.70 10.93
CA GLU A 52 -16.15 2.30 11.03
C GLU A 52 -15.94 0.82 10.62
N SER A 53 -16.84 0.23 9.82
CA SER A 53 -16.76 -1.19 9.50
C SER A 53 -15.84 -1.51 8.32
N GLN A 54 -15.37 -0.50 7.58
CA GLN A 54 -14.52 -0.70 6.43
C GLN A 54 -13.15 -0.02 6.59
N GLY A 55 -13.13 1.15 7.20
CA GLY A 55 -11.86 1.85 7.34
C GLY A 55 -11.91 3.04 8.26
N LEU A 56 -10.75 3.63 8.49
CA LEU A 56 -10.56 4.78 9.36
C LEU A 56 -9.28 5.54 9.00
N THR A 57 -9.27 6.84 9.23
CA THR A 57 -8.06 7.65 9.08
C THR A 57 -8.05 8.87 10.00
N SER A 58 -6.87 9.39 10.26
CA SER A 58 -6.61 10.62 10.98
C SER A 58 -6.31 11.75 10.01
N VAL A 59 -7.33 12.53 9.66
CA VAL A 59 -7.16 13.70 8.78
C VAL A 59 -6.43 14.81 9.53
N GLU A 60 -5.25 15.20 9.05
CA GLU A 60 -4.51 16.31 9.62
C GLU A 60 -5.24 17.63 9.38
N VAL A 61 -5.40 18.40 10.45
CA VAL A 61 -5.97 19.74 10.44
C VAL A 61 -4.88 20.74 10.91
N PRO A 62 -5.07 22.07 10.71
CA PRO A 62 -4.07 23.06 11.13
C PRO A 62 -3.53 22.84 12.53
N ALA A 63 -2.26 23.17 12.77
CA ALA A 63 -1.46 22.81 13.94
C ALA A 63 -2.08 23.08 15.33
N ASN A 64 -3.10 23.94 15.40
CA ASN A 64 -3.78 24.32 16.65
C ASN A 64 -5.05 23.49 16.93
N SER A 65 -5.37 22.52 16.10
CA SER A 65 -6.54 21.65 16.27
C SER A 65 -6.08 20.18 16.36
N PRO A 66 -6.78 19.32 17.13
CA PRO A 66 -6.51 17.89 17.09
C PRO A 66 -6.81 17.35 15.69
N ASN A 67 -6.16 16.26 15.30
CA ASN A 67 -6.51 15.56 14.07
C ASN A 67 -7.99 15.19 14.09
N ARG A 68 -8.63 15.29 12.94
CA ARG A 68 -9.98 14.80 12.76
C ARG A 68 -9.92 13.30 12.47
N TYR A 69 -10.23 12.50 13.47
CA TYR A 69 -10.43 11.07 13.29
C TYR A 69 -11.77 10.82 12.59
N THR A 70 -11.75 10.02 11.53
CA THR A 70 -12.95 9.67 10.76
C THR A 70 -12.91 8.20 10.37
N GLY A 71 -14.04 7.54 10.46
CA GLY A 71 -14.23 6.17 9.96
C GLY A 71 -15.19 6.16 8.77
N ILE A 72 -15.22 5.05 8.07
CA ILE A 72 -16.18 4.78 7.00
C ILE A 72 -16.76 3.37 7.15
N GLY A 73 -18.07 3.25 6.99
CA GLY A 73 -18.81 1.98 7.06
C GLY A 73 -20.04 1.99 6.17
N THR A 74 -20.43 3.17 5.66
CA THR A 74 -21.59 3.31 4.79
C THR A 74 -21.26 4.15 3.57
N ILE A 75 -21.84 3.75 2.43
CA ILE A 75 -21.63 4.42 1.15
C ILE A 75 -22.72 5.48 0.95
N PRO A 76 -22.36 6.75 0.65
CA PRO A 76 -23.34 7.77 0.33
C PRO A 76 -24.25 7.35 -0.83
N LEU A 77 -25.57 7.62 -0.73
CA LEU A 77 -26.56 7.22 -1.74
C LEU A 77 -26.21 7.73 -3.14
N GLY A 78 -25.66 8.94 -3.25
CA GLY A 78 -25.22 9.51 -4.53
C GLY A 78 -24.04 8.78 -5.17
N VAL A 79 -23.31 7.96 -4.41
CA VAL A 79 -22.22 7.09 -4.87
C VAL A 79 -22.76 5.69 -5.18
N SER A 80 -23.49 5.08 -4.25
CA SER A 80 -23.99 3.72 -4.40
C SER A 80 -25.03 3.59 -5.52
N SER A 81 -25.86 4.60 -5.77
CA SER A 81 -26.82 4.61 -6.88
C SER A 81 -26.18 4.56 -8.28
N ARG A 82 -24.88 4.86 -8.37
CA ARG A 82 -24.10 4.75 -9.62
C ARG A 82 -23.34 3.41 -9.74
N GLY A 83 -23.60 2.49 -8.79
CA GLY A 83 -23.05 1.14 -8.77
C GLY A 83 -21.71 1.01 -8.05
N TRP A 84 -21.23 2.04 -7.35
CA TRP A 84 -20.09 1.97 -6.44
C TRP A 84 -20.59 1.47 -5.08
N ASN A 85 -20.59 0.17 -4.89
CA ASN A 85 -21.30 -0.53 -3.81
C ASN A 85 -20.37 -1.20 -2.79
N HIS A 86 -19.05 -1.02 -2.94
CA HIS A 86 -18.06 -1.37 -1.94
C HIS A 86 -17.16 -0.16 -1.68
N VAL A 87 -16.86 0.12 -0.42
CA VAL A 87 -15.91 1.12 0.02
C VAL A 87 -14.86 0.45 0.90
N GLY A 88 -13.62 0.84 0.77
CA GLY A 88 -12.52 0.32 1.56
C GLY A 88 -11.95 1.33 2.55
N ASP A 89 -10.75 1.06 3.04
CA ASP A 89 -10.02 1.86 4.01
C ASP A 89 -9.53 3.18 3.39
N PRO A 90 -9.97 4.34 3.89
CA PRO A 90 -9.56 5.63 3.38
C PRO A 90 -8.25 6.08 4.00
N ASP A 91 -7.55 6.97 3.31
CA ASP A 91 -6.39 7.65 3.87
C ASP A 91 -6.46 9.18 3.66
N ALA A 92 -5.58 9.90 4.33
CA ALA A 92 -5.51 11.36 4.25
C ALA A 92 -4.08 11.86 4.12
N SER A 93 -3.88 12.80 3.19
CA SER A 93 -2.60 13.48 3.03
C SER A 93 -2.34 14.50 4.14
N TYR A 94 -1.07 14.83 4.37
CA TYR A 94 -0.64 15.80 5.38
C TYR A 94 -1.17 17.23 5.18
N ASN A 95 -1.63 17.55 3.99
CA ASN A 95 -2.27 18.83 3.68
C ASN A 95 -3.79 18.79 3.71
N GLY A 96 -4.37 17.72 4.29
CA GLY A 96 -5.78 17.62 4.61
C GLY A 96 -6.70 17.15 3.48
N TYR A 97 -6.14 16.59 2.39
CA TYR A 97 -6.96 15.85 1.43
C TYR A 97 -7.32 14.50 2.03
N TYR A 98 -8.58 14.12 1.90
CA TYR A 98 -9.12 12.84 2.37
C TYR A 98 -9.59 12.03 1.16
N ILE A 99 -9.20 10.78 1.06
CA ILE A 99 -9.47 9.90 -0.10
C ILE A 99 -10.25 8.67 0.38
N GLU A 100 -11.34 8.36 -0.31
CA GLU A 100 -12.16 7.17 -0.11
C GLU A 100 -12.01 6.24 -1.33
N PRO A 101 -11.55 4.99 -1.16
CA PRO A 101 -11.48 4.02 -2.25
C PRO A 101 -12.81 3.31 -2.45
N TYR A 102 -13.26 3.21 -3.68
CA TYR A 102 -14.52 2.55 -4.05
C TYR A 102 -14.32 1.54 -5.18
N GLN A 103 -15.08 0.47 -5.13
CA GLN A 103 -15.21 -0.47 -6.25
C GLN A 103 -16.67 -0.84 -6.51
N ARG A 104 -16.90 -1.48 -7.64
CA ARG A 104 -18.14 -2.18 -7.96
C ARG A 104 -17.95 -3.67 -7.66
N ASP A 105 -19.03 -4.39 -7.33
CA ASP A 105 -18.97 -5.86 -7.15
C ASP A 105 -18.47 -6.58 -8.41
N SER A 106 -18.67 -5.96 -9.56
CA SER A 106 -18.15 -6.45 -10.84
C SER A 106 -17.81 -5.26 -11.72
N GLY A 107 -16.77 -5.41 -12.51
CA GLY A 107 -16.34 -4.35 -13.43
C GLY A 107 -14.84 -4.37 -13.65
N ASN A 108 -14.38 -3.33 -14.32
CA ASN A 108 -12.99 -3.16 -14.71
C ASN A 108 -12.42 -1.81 -14.24
N SER A 109 -12.96 -1.25 -13.17
CA SER A 109 -12.52 0.05 -12.67
C SER A 109 -12.65 0.19 -11.16
N LYS A 110 -11.77 1.00 -10.60
CA LYS A 110 -11.75 1.50 -9.23
C LYS A 110 -12.05 2.98 -9.25
N MET A 111 -12.53 3.54 -8.16
CA MET A 111 -12.72 4.98 -8.01
C MET A 111 -12.13 5.45 -6.68
N TYR A 112 -11.44 6.57 -6.74
CA TYR A 112 -10.95 7.29 -5.58
C TYR A 112 -11.72 8.60 -5.48
N ARG A 113 -12.51 8.76 -4.41
CA ARG A 113 -13.30 9.95 -4.15
C ARG A 113 -12.56 10.83 -3.16
N VAL A 114 -12.22 12.03 -3.59
CA VAL A 114 -11.32 12.94 -2.89
C VAL A 114 -12.07 14.13 -2.33
N GLN A 115 -11.92 14.39 -1.04
CA GLN A 115 -12.33 15.63 -0.41
C GLN A 115 -11.11 16.54 -0.24
N ALA A 116 -11.15 17.70 -0.86
CA ALA A 116 -10.16 18.73 -0.65
C ALA A 116 -10.34 19.42 0.72
N PRO A 117 -9.33 20.14 1.25
CA PRO A 117 -9.41 20.83 2.54
C PRO A 117 -10.54 21.87 2.65
N ASP A 118 -11.00 22.41 1.53
CA ASP A 118 -12.15 23.34 1.46
C ASP A 118 -13.52 22.62 1.48
N GLY A 119 -13.52 21.28 1.54
CA GLY A 119 -14.71 20.45 1.54
C GLY A 119 -15.21 20.05 0.14
N THR A 120 -14.59 20.51 -0.92
CA THR A 120 -14.96 20.15 -2.30
C THR A 120 -14.65 18.68 -2.59
N TRP A 121 -15.60 18.00 -3.24
CA TRP A 121 -15.44 16.60 -3.64
C TRP A 121 -15.15 16.47 -5.13
N SER A 122 -14.20 15.58 -5.47
CA SER A 122 -13.88 15.16 -6.82
C SER A 122 -13.74 13.65 -6.90
N GLU A 123 -13.91 13.08 -8.09
CA GLU A 123 -13.82 11.62 -8.31
C GLU A 123 -12.79 11.33 -9.39
N TYR A 124 -11.97 10.33 -9.15
CA TYR A 124 -10.90 9.88 -10.04
C TYR A 124 -11.09 8.38 -10.28
N VAL A 125 -11.23 8.01 -11.53
CA VAL A 125 -11.46 6.61 -11.93
C VAL A 125 -10.19 6.04 -12.52
N HIS A 126 -9.83 4.84 -12.08
CA HIS A 126 -8.78 4.02 -12.67
C HIS A 126 -9.43 2.83 -13.40
N THR A 127 -9.13 2.68 -14.68
CA THR A 127 -9.47 1.48 -15.45
C THR A 127 -8.41 0.44 -15.25
N LEU A 128 -8.80 -0.77 -14.82
CA LEU A 128 -7.87 -1.86 -14.51
C LEU A 128 -6.93 -2.15 -15.67
N SER A 129 -5.66 -2.24 -15.38
CA SER A 129 -4.63 -2.67 -16.33
C SER A 129 -4.78 -4.16 -16.67
N PRO A 130 -4.32 -4.63 -17.84
CA PRO A 130 -4.34 -6.05 -18.17
C PRO A 130 -3.65 -6.90 -17.10
N GLY A 131 -4.37 -7.85 -16.52
CA GLY A 131 -3.89 -8.73 -15.45
C GLY A 131 -3.95 -8.12 -14.05
N GLU A 132 -4.49 -6.92 -13.87
CA GLU A 132 -4.79 -6.35 -12.57
C GLU A 132 -6.08 -6.97 -12.02
N ALA A 133 -6.03 -7.50 -10.79
CA ALA A 133 -7.19 -7.99 -10.10
C ALA A 133 -8.00 -6.82 -9.50
N LEU A 134 -9.34 -6.90 -9.62
CA LEU A 134 -10.20 -5.90 -9.01
C LEU A 134 -10.08 -5.98 -7.49
N ASN A 135 -9.62 -4.91 -6.89
CA ASN A 135 -9.71 -4.63 -5.48
C ASN A 135 -9.56 -3.13 -5.24
N ASN A 136 -10.36 -2.59 -4.36
CA ASN A 136 -10.20 -1.25 -3.86
C ASN A 136 -10.52 -1.21 -2.35
N SER A 137 -9.93 -2.14 -1.62
CA SER A 137 -10.12 -2.23 -0.17
C SER A 137 -9.36 -1.15 0.59
N TRP A 138 -8.41 -0.45 -0.05
CA TRP A 138 -7.60 0.54 0.64
C TRP A 138 -6.85 1.47 -0.32
N ASP A 139 -6.45 2.61 0.22
CA ASP A 139 -5.41 3.47 -0.31
C ASP A 139 -4.47 3.92 0.82
N ALA A 140 -3.21 4.21 0.48
CA ALA A 140 -2.21 4.73 1.41
C ALA A 140 -1.42 5.85 0.73
N ILE A 141 -1.42 7.04 1.33
CA ILE A 141 -0.80 8.23 0.76
C ILE A 141 0.62 8.38 1.31
N SER A 142 1.59 8.49 0.40
CA SER A 142 2.99 8.69 0.78
C SER A 142 3.16 9.98 1.61
N PRO A 143 4.15 10.02 2.54
CA PRO A 143 4.36 11.17 3.41
C PRO A 143 4.62 12.50 2.70
N ASP A 144 5.10 12.48 1.46
CA ASP A 144 5.25 13.69 0.63
C ASP A 144 3.95 14.10 -0.07
N GLY A 145 2.89 13.27 0.06
CA GLY A 145 1.58 13.48 -0.55
C GLY A 145 1.53 13.25 -2.06
N GLN A 146 2.64 12.89 -2.72
CA GLN A 146 2.68 12.83 -4.17
C GLN A 146 2.21 11.49 -4.73
N TRP A 147 2.35 10.43 -3.97
CA TRP A 147 2.09 9.07 -4.41
C TRP A 147 1.08 8.38 -3.50
N MET A 148 0.22 7.62 -4.10
CA MET A 148 -0.77 6.78 -3.43
C MET A 148 -0.52 5.33 -3.81
N LEU A 149 -0.51 4.45 -2.80
CA LEU A 149 -0.43 3.01 -2.99
C LEU A 149 -1.82 2.40 -2.81
N SER A 150 -2.05 1.29 -3.50
CA SER A 150 -3.24 0.45 -3.37
C SER A 150 -2.89 -0.98 -3.73
N GLY A 151 -3.83 -1.92 -3.61
CA GLY A 151 -3.58 -3.34 -3.81
C GLY A 151 -4.51 -4.02 -4.79
N GLU A 152 -4.35 -5.34 -4.83
CA GLU A 152 -5.17 -6.28 -5.58
C GLU A 152 -5.82 -7.27 -4.60
N TRP A 153 -6.98 -7.85 -4.94
CA TRP A 153 -7.62 -8.82 -4.08
C TRP A 153 -6.97 -10.20 -4.16
N GLY A 154 -7.00 -10.93 -3.05
CA GLY A 154 -6.41 -12.24 -2.93
C GLY A 154 -4.91 -12.18 -2.65
N THR A 155 -4.19 -13.20 -3.10
CA THR A 155 -2.73 -13.27 -2.92
C THR A 155 -2.05 -12.39 -3.96
N MET A 156 -1.26 -11.42 -3.50
CA MET A 156 -0.51 -10.50 -4.36
C MET A 156 0.95 -10.39 -3.92
N ASN A 157 1.83 -10.07 -4.86
CA ASN A 157 3.26 -9.85 -4.63
C ASN A 157 3.72 -8.46 -5.10
N ARG A 158 2.78 -7.54 -5.24
CA ARG A 158 3.05 -6.14 -5.61
C ARG A 158 2.04 -5.20 -4.96
N LEU A 159 2.44 -3.95 -4.78
CA LEU A 159 1.54 -2.83 -4.50
C LEU A 159 1.51 -1.93 -5.73
N LEU A 160 0.35 -1.39 -6.06
CA LEU A 160 0.15 -0.51 -7.21
C LEU A 160 0.44 0.93 -6.80
N VAL A 161 1.13 1.68 -7.65
CA VAL A 161 1.50 3.08 -7.38
C VAL A 161 0.77 4.00 -8.35
N PHE A 162 0.07 4.96 -7.78
CA PHE A 162 -0.68 6.00 -8.50
C PHE A 162 -0.15 7.39 -8.13
N PRO A 163 -0.20 8.38 -8.99
CA PRO A 163 -0.09 9.77 -8.55
C PRO A 163 -1.30 10.09 -7.67
N THR A 164 -1.08 10.73 -6.52
CA THR A 164 -2.17 10.98 -5.54
C THR A 164 -3.27 11.84 -6.15
N PRO A 165 -4.50 11.34 -6.25
CA PRO A 165 -5.62 12.06 -6.82
C PRO A 165 -5.86 13.40 -6.11
N GLY A 166 -6.03 14.47 -6.89
CA GLY A 166 -6.29 15.81 -6.38
C GLY A 166 -5.10 16.54 -5.78
N VAL A 167 -4.01 15.83 -5.45
CA VAL A 167 -2.78 16.40 -4.85
C VAL A 167 -1.66 16.48 -5.89
N ASN A 168 -1.40 15.37 -6.57
CA ASN A 168 -0.39 15.33 -7.62
C ASN A 168 -0.90 16.07 -8.89
N PRO A 169 -0.15 17.03 -9.43
CA PRO A 169 -0.59 17.82 -10.58
C PRO A 169 -0.76 17.00 -11.88
N ALA A 170 -0.27 15.78 -11.93
CA ALA A 170 -0.48 14.87 -13.05
C ALA A 170 -1.89 14.25 -13.08
N THR A 171 -2.71 14.47 -12.05
CA THR A 171 -4.06 13.90 -11.95
C THR A 171 -5.14 14.85 -12.43
N SER A 172 -6.21 14.31 -13.03
CA SER A 172 -7.39 15.05 -13.44
C SER A 172 -8.65 14.21 -13.29
N PRO A 173 -9.74 14.74 -12.71
CA PRO A 173 -11.01 14.02 -12.62
C PRO A 173 -11.64 13.66 -13.99
N SER A 174 -11.21 14.31 -15.07
CA SER A 174 -11.70 14.05 -16.43
C SER A 174 -10.86 13.06 -17.23
N ALA A 175 -9.78 12.53 -16.65
CA ALA A 175 -8.89 11.56 -17.27
C ALA A 175 -8.84 10.28 -16.42
N ASP A 176 -8.53 9.16 -17.05
CA ASP A 176 -8.26 7.92 -16.34
C ASP A 176 -7.04 8.09 -15.41
N LEU A 177 -7.14 7.65 -14.16
CA LEU A 177 -6.05 7.73 -13.20
C LEU A 177 -5.01 6.65 -13.54
N PRO A 178 -3.79 7.03 -13.98
CA PRO A 178 -2.83 6.03 -14.43
C PRO A 178 -2.18 5.30 -13.24
N GLN A 179 -2.06 3.97 -13.32
CA GLN A 179 -1.05 3.26 -12.56
C GLN A 179 0.31 3.53 -13.20
N VAL A 180 1.20 4.21 -12.50
CA VAL A 180 2.48 4.66 -13.06
C VAL A 180 3.64 3.73 -12.77
N SER A 181 3.57 2.98 -11.67
CA SER A 181 4.59 2.01 -11.27
C SER A 181 4.01 0.97 -10.30
N GLN A 182 4.87 0.14 -9.75
CA GLN A 182 4.53 -0.82 -8.69
C GLN A 182 5.70 -0.99 -7.72
N VAL A 183 5.39 -1.40 -6.49
CA VAL A 183 6.35 -1.93 -5.53
C VAL A 183 6.33 -3.45 -5.64
N THR A 184 7.47 -4.07 -5.92
CA THR A 184 7.58 -5.54 -5.91
C THR A 184 7.88 -6.03 -4.51
N LEU A 185 7.08 -6.95 -3.99
CA LEU A 185 7.24 -7.52 -2.66
C LEU A 185 8.12 -8.79 -2.72
N ASP A 186 9.00 -8.96 -1.74
CA ASP A 186 9.84 -10.15 -1.59
C ASP A 186 9.07 -11.35 -1.00
N HIS A 187 7.93 -11.09 -0.35
CA HIS A 187 6.99 -12.10 0.14
C HIS A 187 5.57 -11.71 -0.22
N ALA A 188 4.78 -12.70 -0.67
CA ALA A 188 3.38 -12.45 -1.00
C ALA A 188 2.57 -12.08 0.25
N VAL A 189 1.57 -11.23 0.06
CA VAL A 189 0.55 -10.87 1.07
C VAL A 189 -0.82 -11.27 0.54
N ARG A 190 -1.81 -11.37 1.42
CA ARG A 190 -3.17 -11.78 1.02
C ARG A 190 -4.22 -10.91 1.70
N ASP A 191 -5.27 -10.60 0.94
CA ASP A 191 -6.48 -9.93 1.43
C ASP A 191 -6.16 -8.74 2.33
N VAL A 192 -5.27 -7.85 1.84
CA VAL A 192 -4.91 -6.62 2.54
C VAL A 192 -6.10 -5.68 2.52
N GLN A 193 -6.54 -5.26 3.70
CA GLN A 193 -7.74 -4.42 3.89
C GLN A 193 -7.43 -2.96 4.19
N GLY A 194 -6.20 -2.66 4.61
CA GLY A 194 -5.75 -1.31 4.83
C GLY A 194 -4.23 -1.24 4.93
N CYS A 195 -3.66 -0.13 4.52
CA CYS A 195 -2.26 0.23 4.77
C CYS A 195 -2.14 1.70 5.09
N ASP A 196 -1.18 2.04 5.95
CA ASP A 196 -0.80 3.42 6.22
C ASP A 196 0.71 3.58 6.42
N PHE A 197 1.24 4.73 6.06
CA PHE A 197 2.65 5.03 6.21
C PHE A 197 3.00 5.45 7.64
N SER A 198 3.84 4.69 8.32
CA SER A 198 4.45 5.07 9.60
C SER A 198 5.77 5.85 9.44
N GLY A 199 6.29 5.91 8.23
CA GLY A 199 7.52 6.62 7.85
C GLY A 199 7.66 6.74 6.34
N PRO A 200 8.70 7.42 5.82
CA PRO A 200 8.86 7.64 4.38
C PRO A 200 8.96 6.36 3.54
N THR A 201 9.39 5.27 4.16
CA THR A 201 9.62 3.98 3.52
C THR A 201 9.01 2.81 4.27
N THR A 202 8.18 3.05 5.29
CA THR A 202 7.60 1.98 6.09
C THR A 202 6.08 2.08 6.07
N LEU A 203 5.42 1.03 5.56
CA LEU A 203 3.97 0.85 5.65
C LEU A 203 3.65 -0.16 6.75
N LEU A 204 2.52 0.05 7.39
CA LEU A 204 1.84 -0.91 8.25
C LEU A 204 0.54 -1.31 7.56
N CYS A 205 0.27 -2.61 7.46
CA CYS A 205 -0.91 -3.09 6.77
C CYS A 205 -1.69 -4.09 7.63
N SER A 206 -3.01 -4.00 7.61
CA SER A 206 -3.92 -5.04 8.09
C SER A 206 -4.21 -6.03 6.98
N SER A 207 -4.18 -7.31 7.28
CA SER A 207 -4.50 -8.36 6.32
C SER A 207 -5.63 -9.23 6.86
N ASP A 208 -6.62 -9.51 6.02
CA ASP A 208 -7.71 -10.41 6.33
C ASP A 208 -7.39 -11.88 5.95
N ASP A 209 -6.11 -12.25 5.88
CA ASP A 209 -5.68 -13.62 5.56
C ASP A 209 -6.43 -14.65 6.43
N PRO A 210 -7.27 -15.51 5.82
CA PRO A 210 -8.18 -16.37 6.56
C PRO A 210 -7.52 -17.63 7.14
N ASP A 211 -6.44 -18.11 6.53
CA ASP A 211 -5.88 -19.43 6.83
C ASP A 211 -4.45 -19.40 7.38
N GLY A 212 -3.77 -18.27 7.33
CA GLY A 212 -2.42 -18.10 7.85
C GLY A 212 -1.35 -18.87 7.07
N SER A 213 -1.64 -19.33 5.86
CA SER A 213 -0.70 -20.14 5.07
C SER A 213 0.57 -19.39 4.68
N LEU A 214 0.50 -18.04 4.60
CA LEU A 214 1.65 -17.21 4.22
C LEU A 214 2.59 -16.92 5.40
N PHE A 215 2.05 -16.70 6.60
CA PHE A 215 2.82 -16.23 7.75
C PHE A 215 2.70 -17.10 9.01
N GLY A 216 2.01 -18.24 8.93
CA GLY A 216 1.76 -19.11 10.10
C GLY A 216 0.77 -18.51 11.10
N MET A 217 0.08 -17.42 10.75
CA MET A 217 -0.94 -16.76 11.56
C MET A 217 -2.03 -16.16 10.68
N THR A 218 -3.27 -16.19 11.13
CA THR A 218 -4.40 -15.52 10.49
C THR A 218 -4.44 -14.05 10.89
N LYS A 219 -5.01 -13.19 10.04
CA LYS A 219 -5.21 -11.77 10.31
C LYS A 219 -3.92 -11.07 10.81
N PRO A 220 -2.80 -11.16 10.07
CA PRO A 220 -1.56 -10.54 10.50
C PRO A 220 -1.60 -9.01 10.39
N LEU A 221 -0.97 -8.34 11.35
CA LEU A 221 -0.43 -7.00 11.17
C LEU A 221 0.90 -7.15 10.44
N LEU A 222 1.02 -6.52 9.29
CA LEU A 222 2.21 -6.56 8.44
C LEU A 222 2.97 -5.23 8.51
N GLN A 223 4.29 -5.30 8.40
CA GLN A 223 5.17 -4.19 8.07
C GLN A 223 5.76 -4.44 6.70
N ILE A 224 5.78 -3.42 5.85
CA ILE A 224 6.42 -3.45 4.53
C ILE A 224 7.45 -2.33 4.49
N ASP A 225 8.73 -2.71 4.48
CA ASP A 225 9.84 -1.78 4.39
C ASP A 225 10.26 -1.60 2.93
N LEU A 226 10.04 -0.40 2.40
CA LEU A 226 10.36 -0.05 1.02
C LEU A 226 11.84 0.28 0.88
N SER A 227 12.46 -0.13 -0.23
CA SER A 227 13.85 0.18 -0.55
C SER A 227 14.11 1.68 -0.79
N ALA A 228 13.07 2.44 -1.12
CA ALA A 228 13.05 3.89 -1.27
C ALA A 228 11.62 4.41 -1.13
N PRO A 229 11.40 5.71 -0.90
CA PRO A 229 10.05 6.29 -0.97
C PRO A 229 9.39 6.00 -2.32
N PRO A 230 8.05 5.80 -2.35
CA PRO A 230 7.33 5.58 -3.60
C PRO A 230 7.62 6.71 -4.60
N ASN A 231 7.72 6.35 -5.86
CA ASN A 231 7.93 7.29 -6.94
C ASN A 231 7.31 6.74 -8.24
N GLY A 232 7.15 7.58 -9.25
CA GLY A 232 6.56 7.20 -10.52
C GLY A 232 7.47 6.38 -11.46
N SER A 233 8.68 6.00 -11.06
CA SER A 233 9.68 5.38 -11.94
C SER A 233 9.86 3.86 -11.79
N GLY A 234 9.33 3.24 -10.73
CA GLY A 234 9.07 1.79 -10.75
C GLY A 234 10.11 0.83 -10.20
N ASP A 235 11.21 1.25 -9.61
CA ASP A 235 12.24 0.32 -9.12
C ASP A 235 12.21 0.10 -7.59
N VAL A 236 11.07 0.40 -6.96
CA VAL A 236 10.93 0.23 -5.51
C VAL A 236 10.57 -1.22 -5.20
N THR A 237 11.26 -1.82 -4.23
CA THR A 237 10.95 -3.14 -3.69
C THR A 237 10.50 -3.01 -2.24
N GLY A 238 9.71 -3.97 -1.75
CA GLY A 238 9.23 -4.03 -0.38
C GLY A 238 9.64 -5.33 0.30
N HIS A 239 10.19 -5.23 1.50
CA HIS A 239 10.43 -6.34 2.40
C HIS A 239 9.26 -6.49 3.37
N VAL A 240 8.62 -7.67 3.37
CA VAL A 240 7.41 -7.93 4.15
C VAL A 240 7.76 -8.68 5.43
N THR A 241 7.31 -8.16 6.56
CA THR A 241 7.42 -8.80 7.87
C THR A 241 6.05 -8.91 8.52
N ALA A 242 5.67 -10.12 8.95
CA ALA A 242 4.50 -10.29 9.81
C ALA A 242 4.88 -9.99 11.26
N LEU A 243 4.31 -8.92 11.81
CA LEU A 243 4.65 -8.44 13.15
C LEU A 243 3.96 -9.25 14.24
N ARG A 244 2.67 -9.49 14.06
CA ARG A 244 1.82 -10.21 15.02
C ARG A 244 0.45 -10.54 14.42
N GLN A 245 -0.25 -11.50 15.02
CA GLN A 245 -1.68 -11.67 14.80
C GLN A 245 -2.45 -10.52 15.46
N LEU A 246 -3.44 -9.97 14.76
CA LEU A 246 -4.39 -9.02 15.34
C LEU A 246 -5.22 -9.69 16.45
N PRO A 247 -5.68 -8.92 17.46
CA PRO A 247 -6.48 -9.50 18.53
C PRO A 247 -7.86 -9.95 18.01
N LEU A 248 -8.17 -11.24 18.13
CA LEU A 248 -9.44 -11.85 17.71
C LEU A 248 -10.26 -12.21 18.96
N ARG A 249 -11.01 -11.23 19.50
CA ARG A 249 -11.71 -11.37 20.80
C ARG A 249 -13.18 -11.00 20.65
N SER A 250 -14.07 -11.97 20.87
CA SER A 250 -15.51 -11.80 20.86
C SER A 250 -16.18 -12.86 21.73
N ALA A 251 -17.41 -12.59 22.19
CA ALA A 251 -18.28 -13.59 22.79
C ALA A 251 -18.88 -14.54 21.75
N CYS A 252 -18.93 -14.14 20.47
CA CYS A 252 -19.38 -14.99 19.38
C CYS A 252 -18.23 -15.80 18.77
N SER A 253 -18.54 -17.03 18.37
CA SER A 253 -17.67 -17.85 17.56
C SER A 253 -17.90 -17.58 16.07
N GLY A 254 -16.86 -17.73 15.25
CA GLY A 254 -16.94 -17.54 13.81
C GLY A 254 -15.71 -16.84 13.24
N THR A 255 -15.81 -16.39 12.00
CA THR A 255 -14.74 -15.70 11.30
C THR A 255 -14.75 -14.21 11.66
N PHE A 256 -13.61 -13.72 12.11
CA PHE A 256 -13.34 -12.30 12.25
C PHE A 256 -12.95 -11.71 10.89
N GLU A 257 -13.15 -10.41 10.74
CA GLU A 257 -12.64 -9.65 9.60
C GLU A 257 -11.67 -8.57 10.12
N ALA A 258 -10.44 -8.58 9.62
CA ALA A 258 -9.52 -7.46 9.79
C ALA A 258 -9.85 -6.44 8.70
N GLU A 259 -9.99 -5.19 9.09
CA GLU A 259 -10.38 -4.09 8.22
C GLU A 259 -9.32 -2.99 8.24
N GLY A 260 -9.71 -1.75 8.05
CA GLY A 260 -8.83 -0.61 7.91
C GLY A 260 -7.85 -0.36 9.05
N ILE A 261 -6.84 0.44 8.74
CA ILE A 261 -5.70 0.77 9.60
C ILE A 261 -5.36 2.26 9.48
N ASP A 262 -4.97 2.89 10.58
CA ASP A 262 -4.57 4.29 10.64
C ASP A 262 -3.37 4.47 11.56
N TYR A 263 -2.34 5.13 11.09
CA TYR A 263 -1.22 5.57 11.90
C TYR A 263 -1.27 7.07 12.12
N ASP A 264 -1.78 7.49 13.29
CA ASP A 264 -1.77 8.89 13.68
C ASP A 264 -0.34 9.36 14.03
N ARG A 265 0.28 10.05 13.10
CA ARG A 265 1.67 10.53 13.21
C ARG A 265 1.90 11.54 14.34
N ARG A 266 0.86 12.25 14.76
CA ARG A 266 0.97 13.21 15.88
C ARG A 266 1.08 12.51 17.22
N THR A 267 0.38 11.39 17.38
CA THR A 267 0.34 10.63 18.62
C THR A 267 1.24 9.41 18.62
N GLY A 268 1.66 8.93 17.43
CA GLY A 268 2.37 7.68 17.26
C GLY A 268 1.50 6.44 17.52
N ILE A 269 0.17 6.61 17.52
CA ILE A 269 -0.77 5.52 17.76
C ILE A 269 -1.20 4.91 16.43
N LEU A 270 -1.03 3.61 16.32
CA LEU A 270 -1.60 2.80 15.27
C LEU A 270 -2.97 2.28 15.70
N ARG A 271 -3.97 2.39 14.84
CA ARG A 271 -5.33 1.87 15.03
C ARG A 271 -5.62 0.83 13.96
N VAL A 272 -6.25 -0.28 14.34
CA VAL A 272 -6.66 -1.33 13.40
C VAL A 272 -8.06 -1.80 13.78
N ILE A 273 -8.95 -1.86 12.81
CA ILE A 273 -10.30 -2.38 12.98
C ILE A 273 -10.27 -3.91 12.90
N VAL A 274 -10.97 -4.55 13.84
CA VAL A 274 -11.28 -5.99 13.79
C VAL A 274 -12.76 -6.16 14.06
N MET A 275 -13.47 -6.62 13.04
CA MET A 275 -14.90 -6.90 13.09
C MET A 275 -15.14 -8.28 13.68
N SER A 276 -16.07 -8.35 14.61
CA SER A 276 -16.44 -9.60 15.30
C SER A 276 -17.45 -10.42 14.51
N PRO A 277 -17.45 -11.76 14.66
CA PRO A 277 -18.32 -12.62 13.88
C PRO A 277 -19.79 -12.50 14.24
N GLY A 278 -20.66 -12.75 13.27
CA GLY A 278 -22.10 -12.84 13.45
C GLY A 278 -22.75 -11.58 14.01
N PHE A 279 -23.71 -11.72 14.92
CA PHE A 279 -24.37 -10.55 15.52
C PHE A 279 -23.47 -9.78 16.50
N CYS A 280 -22.37 -10.36 16.97
CA CYS A 280 -21.35 -9.65 17.77
C CYS A 280 -20.63 -8.55 16.98
N ILE A 281 -20.82 -8.47 15.68
CA ILE A 281 -20.35 -7.32 14.87
C ILE A 281 -20.86 -5.98 15.45
N LEU A 282 -22.03 -5.96 16.06
CA LEU A 282 -22.64 -4.76 16.64
C LEU A 282 -22.15 -4.43 18.06
N THR A 283 -21.57 -5.40 18.78
CA THR A 283 -21.25 -5.24 20.22
C THR A 283 -19.77 -5.42 20.55
N ASP A 284 -19.09 -6.32 19.83
CA ASP A 284 -17.74 -6.75 20.19
C ASP A 284 -16.66 -6.27 19.22
N SER A 285 -17.04 -5.70 18.05
CA SER A 285 -16.09 -5.15 17.09
C SER A 285 -15.25 -4.02 17.72
N LYS A 286 -13.96 -4.02 17.46
CA LYS A 286 -12.98 -3.13 18.11
C LYS A 286 -12.06 -2.45 17.10
N THR A 287 -11.76 -1.19 17.40
CA THR A 287 -10.60 -0.49 16.89
C THR A 287 -9.49 -0.65 17.93
N TYR A 288 -8.58 -1.58 17.69
CA TYR A 288 -7.43 -1.82 18.56
C TYR A 288 -6.39 -0.73 18.38
N LYS A 289 -5.74 -0.36 19.48
CA LYS A 289 -4.69 0.67 19.52
C LYS A 289 -3.36 0.02 19.87
N PHE A 290 -2.34 0.42 19.14
CA PHE A 290 -0.98 -0.02 19.38
C PHE A 290 -0.05 1.18 19.45
N SER A 291 1.02 1.06 20.25
CA SER A 291 2.14 1.99 20.22
C SER A 291 3.44 1.24 19.92
N ARG A 292 4.37 1.95 19.30
CA ARG A 292 5.72 1.45 19.03
C ARG A 292 6.47 1.32 20.35
N GLY A 293 7.08 0.14 20.60
CA GLY A 293 7.90 -0.12 21.77
C GLY A 293 9.32 0.40 21.64
#